data_a2a9d70e60f189054f5bd796b2c0a202
#
_entry.id   a2a9d70e60f189054f5bd796b2c0a202
#
_cell.length_a   1.000
_cell.length_b   1.000
_cell.length_c   1.000
_cell.angle_alpha   90.00
_cell.angle_beta   90.00
_cell.angle_gamma   90.00
#
_symmetry.space_group_name_H-M   'P 1'
#
loop_
_entity.id
_entity.type
_entity.pdbx_description
1 polymer ?
#
loop_
_entity_poly.entity_id
_entity_poly.type
_entity_poly.pdbx_seq_one_letter_code
_entity_poly.pdbx_strand_id
1 'polypeptide(L)'
;MKRPLVLVVCNALDDKTRLERGIVSDSPAASRKVLMLCQALREAGARPCILSLGRGRANGSFNYFPRVVKRVAGVPVIYAPFSHVRFFSQFLSLFFLIGALLRLSSSQKKAVIFYNRMSAYLPLLITASVSGYKRFLDLEDGEVAGQESGKLKALLGRTTTWLYDRLCPDGALLACSALANMTSIRPVHCYYGSTSTKAFEVKPSTLPRTVLMAGTLNADTGADLLIETIRLLRQEPSDWARHLQFEVTGKGDSLDALQTLANEDGTPNVIVHGRTTDAQYADVLNRCSTGLALKPVGGPLADTTFPSKVIEFAESGLLVLSTDISDVRSVLGDGALYLTRNDPLALARLLQTIVEQPEETLACALRGQQAVIAQCAPQRAGQAVFSFIFGGQP
;
A
#
# COMPACT_ATOMS: atom_id res chain seq x y z
N MET A 1 -6.65 26.41 -20.83
CA MET A 1 -5.87 26.62 -19.58
C MET A 1 -4.86 25.50 -19.42
N LYS A 2 -3.63 25.76 -18.92
CA LYS A 2 -2.66 24.66 -18.64
C LYS A 2 -3.16 23.84 -17.46
N ARG A 3 -3.11 22.49 -17.57
CA ARG A 3 -3.49 21.55 -16.51
C ARG A 3 -2.66 21.82 -15.23
N PRO A 4 -3.25 21.79 -14.02
CA PRO A 4 -2.53 21.98 -12.76
C PRO A 4 -1.44 20.93 -12.56
N LEU A 5 -0.29 21.33 -12.07
CA LEU A 5 0.82 20.45 -11.77
C LEU A 5 0.68 19.87 -10.36
N VAL A 6 0.82 18.55 -10.23
CA VAL A 6 0.93 17.87 -8.92
C VAL A 6 2.22 17.06 -8.89
N LEU A 7 3.14 17.43 -8.03
CA LEU A 7 4.36 16.65 -7.76
C LEU A 7 4.10 15.71 -6.58
N VAL A 8 4.53 14.48 -6.69
CA VAL A 8 4.51 13.52 -5.57
C VAL A 8 5.95 13.16 -5.23
N VAL A 9 6.39 13.57 -4.04
CA VAL A 9 7.75 13.27 -3.52
C VAL A 9 7.69 12.00 -2.70
N CYS A 10 8.43 10.99 -3.15
CA CYS A 10 8.39 9.67 -2.53
C CYS A 10 9.68 8.88 -2.79
N ASN A 11 9.67 7.60 -2.41
CA ASN A 11 10.72 6.63 -2.77
C ASN A 11 10.15 5.46 -3.58
N ALA A 12 9.17 5.72 -4.44
CA ALA A 12 8.59 4.71 -5.31
C ALA A 12 9.61 4.19 -6.32
N LEU A 13 9.58 2.88 -6.57
CA LEU A 13 10.44 2.18 -7.52
C LEU A 13 9.59 1.27 -8.40
N ASP A 14 9.87 1.26 -9.70
CA ASP A 14 9.43 0.18 -10.58
C ASP A 14 10.47 -0.95 -10.60
N ASP A 15 10.03 -2.16 -10.96
CA ASP A 15 10.88 -3.36 -10.93
C ASP A 15 12.15 -3.22 -11.79
N LYS A 16 12.04 -2.61 -12.98
CA LYS A 16 13.20 -2.43 -13.86
C LYS A 16 14.27 -1.55 -13.20
N THR A 17 13.89 -0.39 -12.66
CA THR A 17 14.84 0.51 -11.96
C THR A 17 15.38 -0.14 -10.69
N ARG A 18 14.57 -0.89 -9.97
CA ARG A 18 14.98 -1.62 -8.78
C ARG A 18 16.06 -2.64 -9.08
N LEU A 19 15.85 -3.46 -10.11
CA LEU A 19 16.81 -4.49 -10.55
C LEU A 19 18.08 -3.86 -11.09
N GLU A 20 17.98 -2.85 -11.96
CA GLU A 20 19.14 -2.11 -12.51
C GLU A 20 20.01 -1.52 -11.42
N ARG A 21 19.42 -1.04 -10.31
CA ARG A 21 20.14 -0.45 -9.16
C ARG A 21 20.55 -1.45 -8.09
N GLY A 22 20.25 -2.74 -8.25
CA GLY A 22 20.55 -3.78 -7.27
C GLY A 22 19.87 -3.58 -5.92
N ILE A 23 18.69 -2.93 -5.88
CA ILE A 23 17.99 -2.61 -4.65
C ILE A 23 17.24 -3.84 -4.16
N VAL A 24 17.52 -4.26 -2.92
CA VAL A 24 16.91 -5.43 -2.28
C VAL A 24 15.78 -5.06 -1.31
N SER A 25 15.82 -3.86 -0.72
CA SER A 25 14.77 -3.37 0.15
C SER A 25 13.98 -2.26 -0.51
N ASP A 26 12.72 -2.52 -0.78
CA ASP A 26 11.74 -1.59 -1.37
C ASP A 26 10.36 -1.85 -0.77
N SER A 27 9.41 -0.97 -1.06
CA SER A 27 7.99 -1.12 -0.73
C SER A 27 7.16 -1.10 -2.00
N PRO A 28 6.86 -2.29 -2.60
CA PRO A 28 6.03 -2.36 -3.80
C PRO A 28 4.62 -1.79 -3.58
N ALA A 29 4.04 -2.00 -2.40
CA ALA A 29 2.71 -1.45 -2.05
C ALA A 29 2.70 0.08 -2.08
N ALA A 30 3.70 0.73 -1.45
CA ALA A 30 3.84 2.19 -1.49
C ALA A 30 4.05 2.72 -2.91
N SER A 31 4.89 2.03 -3.70
CA SER A 31 5.13 2.39 -5.11
C SER A 31 3.87 2.31 -5.94
N ARG A 32 3.07 1.25 -5.76
CA ARG A 32 1.78 1.04 -6.43
C ARG A 32 0.77 2.13 -6.03
N LYS A 33 0.63 2.41 -4.72
CA LYS A 33 -0.31 3.43 -4.23
C LYS A 33 -0.01 4.81 -4.80
N VAL A 34 1.25 5.25 -4.78
CA VAL A 34 1.67 6.53 -5.36
C VAL A 34 1.38 6.59 -6.86
N LEU A 35 1.62 5.50 -7.59
CA LEU A 35 1.34 5.43 -9.02
C LEU A 35 -0.15 5.54 -9.29
N MET A 36 -1.00 4.82 -8.55
CA MET A 36 -2.46 4.85 -8.68
C MET A 36 -3.02 6.22 -8.32
N LEU A 37 -2.51 6.88 -7.27
CA LEU A 37 -2.86 8.28 -6.95
C LEU A 37 -2.56 9.22 -8.12
N CYS A 38 -1.38 9.09 -8.73
CA CYS A 38 -1.02 9.89 -9.89
C CYS A 38 -1.90 9.60 -11.12
N GLN A 39 -2.27 8.33 -11.35
CA GLN A 39 -3.20 7.97 -12.41
C GLN A 39 -4.58 8.58 -12.19
N ALA A 40 -5.12 8.46 -10.99
CA ALA A 40 -6.41 9.04 -10.60
C ALA A 40 -6.42 10.57 -10.76
N LEU A 41 -5.36 11.25 -10.32
CA LEU A 41 -5.20 12.71 -10.52
C LEU A 41 -5.11 13.09 -12.00
N ARG A 42 -4.51 12.24 -12.85
CA ARG A 42 -4.46 12.47 -14.30
C ARG A 42 -5.85 12.37 -14.94
N GLU A 43 -6.65 11.38 -14.52
CA GLU A 43 -8.05 11.24 -14.95
C GLU A 43 -8.89 12.46 -14.53
N ALA A 44 -8.61 13.03 -13.35
CA ALA A 44 -9.22 14.26 -12.87
C ALA A 44 -8.67 15.55 -13.51
N GLY A 45 -7.85 15.46 -14.56
CA GLY A 45 -7.37 16.60 -15.33
C GLY A 45 -6.09 17.27 -14.79
N ALA A 46 -5.44 16.75 -13.76
CA ALA A 46 -4.13 17.21 -13.32
C ALA A 46 -3.00 16.74 -14.26
N ARG A 47 -1.81 17.29 -14.06
CA ARG A 47 -0.54 16.85 -14.65
C ARG A 47 0.37 16.33 -13.53
N PRO A 48 0.19 15.08 -13.09
CA PRO A 48 1.03 14.50 -12.03
C PRO A 48 2.44 14.18 -12.54
N CYS A 49 3.42 14.26 -11.63
CA CYS A 49 4.78 13.82 -11.85
C CYS A 49 5.37 13.30 -10.53
N ILE A 50 5.93 12.11 -10.55
CA ILE A 50 6.58 11.50 -9.38
C ILE A 50 8.04 11.95 -9.33
N LEU A 51 8.45 12.52 -8.20
CA LEU A 51 9.84 12.80 -7.84
C LEU A 51 10.29 11.73 -6.86
N SER A 52 10.96 10.70 -7.35
CA SER A 52 11.39 9.58 -6.54
C SER A 52 12.88 9.70 -6.16
N LEU A 53 13.19 9.44 -4.88
CA LEU A 53 14.58 9.22 -4.45
C LEU A 53 15.19 8.01 -5.18
N GLY A 54 14.37 7.02 -5.55
CA GLY A 54 14.79 5.84 -6.30
C GLY A 54 15.90 5.07 -5.60
N ARG A 55 15.86 4.95 -4.28
CA ARG A 55 16.91 4.36 -3.45
C ARG A 55 16.37 3.29 -2.52
N GLY A 56 17.26 2.42 -2.06
CA GLY A 56 16.99 1.38 -1.08
C GLY A 56 18.29 0.77 -0.58
N ARG A 57 18.19 -0.26 0.24
CA ARG A 57 19.36 -1.07 0.60
C ARG A 57 19.78 -1.83 -0.66
N ALA A 58 21.05 -1.71 -1.03
CA ALA A 58 21.61 -2.38 -2.18
C ALA A 58 22.78 -3.26 -1.74
N ASN A 59 22.98 -4.37 -2.45
CA ASN A 59 24.12 -5.25 -2.28
C ASN A 59 25.18 -4.91 -3.34
N GLY A 60 26.44 -4.79 -2.93
CA GLY A 60 27.56 -4.68 -3.87
C GLY A 60 28.55 -3.54 -3.57
N SER A 61 29.57 -3.46 -4.43
CA SER A 61 30.62 -2.44 -4.44
C SER A 61 30.07 -1.08 -4.86
N PHE A 62 30.91 -0.04 -4.77
CA PHE A 62 30.55 1.32 -5.21
C PHE A 62 30.05 1.30 -6.67
N ASN A 63 28.78 1.63 -6.86
CA ASN A 63 28.19 1.86 -8.16
C ASN A 63 27.44 3.20 -8.15
N TYR A 64 27.56 3.92 -9.27
CA TYR A 64 26.82 5.16 -9.49
C TYR A 64 25.80 4.96 -10.60
N PHE A 65 24.56 5.37 -10.33
CA PHE A 65 23.47 5.35 -11.28
C PHE A 65 23.02 6.78 -11.56
N PRO A 66 23.03 7.22 -12.82
CA PRO A 66 22.58 8.55 -13.17
C PRO A 66 21.07 8.71 -12.94
N ARG A 67 20.63 9.96 -13.04
CA ARG A 67 19.18 10.25 -13.07
C ARG A 67 18.50 9.50 -14.21
N VAL A 68 17.26 9.07 -13.96
CA VAL A 68 16.42 8.46 -14.99
C VAL A 68 15.10 9.21 -15.04
N VAL A 69 14.66 9.57 -16.26
CA VAL A 69 13.31 10.12 -16.49
C VAL A 69 12.61 9.18 -17.43
N LYS A 70 11.49 8.61 -16.96
CA LYS A 70 10.69 7.67 -17.75
C LYS A 70 9.21 7.79 -17.44
N ARG A 71 8.39 7.08 -18.19
CA ARG A 71 6.96 6.91 -17.89
C ARG A 71 6.71 5.51 -17.35
N VAL A 72 6.03 5.44 -16.21
CA VAL A 72 5.55 4.19 -15.61
C VAL A 72 4.02 4.25 -15.65
N ALA A 73 3.41 3.31 -16.34
CA ALA A 73 1.95 3.28 -16.57
C ALA A 73 1.36 4.66 -16.98
N GLY A 74 2.08 5.38 -17.87
CA GLY A 74 1.68 6.67 -18.40
C GLY A 74 1.98 7.88 -17.48
N VAL A 75 2.46 7.68 -16.25
CA VAL A 75 2.84 8.74 -15.31
C VAL A 75 4.33 9.06 -15.45
N PRO A 76 4.73 10.34 -15.62
CA PRO A 76 6.14 10.73 -15.59
C PRO A 76 6.76 10.47 -14.22
N VAL A 77 7.90 9.80 -14.21
CA VAL A 77 8.69 9.53 -13.00
C VAL A 77 10.10 10.04 -13.21
N ILE A 78 10.58 10.84 -12.28
CA ILE A 78 11.96 11.33 -12.24
C ILE A 78 12.65 10.64 -11.06
N TYR A 79 13.54 9.70 -11.39
CA TYR A 79 14.39 9.05 -10.40
C TYR A 79 15.64 9.87 -10.18
N ALA A 80 15.92 10.23 -8.94
CA ALA A 80 17.15 10.89 -8.56
C ALA A 80 18.39 10.02 -8.89
N PRO A 81 19.58 10.61 -9.06
CA PRO A 81 20.81 9.85 -9.07
C PRO A 81 20.96 9.04 -7.79
N PHE A 82 21.54 7.85 -7.90
CA PHE A 82 21.72 6.93 -6.78
C PHE A 82 23.13 6.37 -6.76
N SER A 83 23.64 6.12 -5.56
CA SER A 83 24.90 5.40 -5.35
C SER A 83 24.74 4.46 -4.15
N HIS A 84 25.48 3.35 -4.16
CA HIS A 84 25.53 2.42 -3.03
C HIS A 84 26.18 3.05 -1.79
N VAL A 85 26.96 4.13 -1.93
CA VAL A 85 27.49 4.90 -0.80
C VAL A 85 26.42 5.83 -0.22
N ARG A 86 25.92 5.47 0.95
CA ARG A 86 24.71 6.06 1.57
C ARG A 86 24.73 7.59 1.67
N PHE A 87 25.76 8.18 2.25
CA PHE A 87 25.82 9.63 2.45
C PHE A 87 25.95 10.38 1.12
N PHE A 88 26.82 9.93 0.22
CA PHE A 88 27.00 10.50 -1.11
C PHE A 88 25.69 10.45 -1.90
N SER A 89 25.02 9.31 -1.88
CA SER A 89 23.72 9.13 -2.52
C SER A 89 22.65 10.09 -1.99
N GLN A 90 22.63 10.34 -0.66
CA GLN A 90 21.67 11.26 -0.06
C GLN A 90 21.87 12.71 -0.52
N PHE A 91 23.11 13.19 -0.49
CA PHE A 91 23.44 14.53 -0.96
C PHE A 91 23.10 14.72 -2.44
N LEU A 92 23.55 13.79 -3.27
CA LEU A 92 23.37 13.87 -4.72
C LEU A 92 21.89 13.87 -5.11
N SER A 93 21.10 12.96 -4.53
CA SER A 93 19.67 12.88 -4.80
C SER A 93 18.91 14.12 -4.34
N LEU A 94 19.30 14.69 -3.21
CA LEU A 94 18.69 15.89 -2.65
C LEU A 94 18.87 17.10 -3.57
N PHE A 95 20.10 17.45 -3.93
CA PHE A 95 20.37 18.59 -4.82
C PHE A 95 19.68 18.43 -6.16
N PHE A 96 19.67 17.21 -6.70
CA PHE A 96 19.01 16.95 -7.96
C PHE A 96 17.50 17.17 -7.88
N LEU A 97 16.85 16.65 -6.84
CA LEU A 97 15.39 16.79 -6.68
C LEU A 97 14.98 18.23 -6.37
N ILE A 98 15.77 18.99 -5.62
CA ILE A 98 15.58 20.44 -5.43
C ILE A 98 15.61 21.15 -6.79
N GLY A 99 16.64 20.89 -7.59
CA GLY A 99 16.75 21.46 -8.93
C GLY A 99 15.59 21.08 -9.85
N ALA A 100 15.09 19.83 -9.77
CA ALA A 100 13.93 19.38 -10.52
C ALA A 100 12.65 20.09 -10.08
N LEU A 101 12.41 20.23 -8.76
CA LEU A 101 11.27 20.94 -8.17
C LEU A 101 11.26 22.42 -8.62
N LEU A 102 12.38 23.09 -8.57
CA LEU A 102 12.51 24.50 -8.99
C LEU A 102 12.23 24.67 -10.49
N ARG A 103 12.78 23.79 -11.34
CA ARG A 103 12.54 23.82 -12.80
C ARG A 103 11.08 23.60 -13.16
N LEU A 104 10.37 22.76 -12.41
CA LEU A 104 8.96 22.47 -12.62
C LEU A 104 8.03 23.55 -12.02
N SER A 105 8.57 24.52 -11.30
CA SER A 105 7.79 25.53 -10.57
C SER A 105 7.10 26.58 -11.44
N SER A 106 7.29 26.57 -12.76
CA SER A 106 6.72 27.58 -13.70
C SER A 106 5.20 27.49 -13.89
N SER A 107 4.54 26.45 -13.36
CA SER A 107 3.07 26.31 -13.44
C SER A 107 2.38 27.28 -12.48
N GLN A 108 1.32 27.95 -12.95
CA GLN A 108 0.52 28.88 -12.12
C GLN A 108 -0.23 28.15 -10.98
N LYS A 109 -0.87 27.01 -11.30
CA LYS A 109 -1.48 26.13 -10.30
C LYS A 109 -0.58 24.93 -10.08
N LYS A 110 0.02 24.82 -8.89
CA LYS A 110 0.98 23.76 -8.56
C LYS A 110 0.85 23.32 -7.11
N ALA A 111 0.94 22.02 -6.91
CA ALA A 111 0.92 21.37 -5.59
C ALA A 111 2.04 20.35 -5.49
N VAL A 112 2.45 20.04 -4.28
CA VAL A 112 3.37 18.94 -3.97
C VAL A 112 2.80 18.13 -2.81
N ILE A 113 2.81 16.82 -2.95
CA ILE A 113 2.40 15.85 -1.95
C ILE A 113 3.65 15.11 -1.48
N PHE A 114 3.89 15.05 -0.19
CA PHE A 114 5.01 14.34 0.43
C PHE A 114 4.50 13.03 1.02
N TYR A 115 5.02 11.92 0.52
CA TYR A 115 4.64 10.58 0.96
C TYR A 115 5.32 10.25 2.29
N ASN A 116 4.56 10.19 3.36
CA ASN A 116 4.99 10.05 4.75
C ASN A 116 5.95 11.16 5.25
N ARG A 117 6.17 11.18 6.55
CA ARG A 117 7.07 12.12 7.23
C ARG A 117 8.52 11.66 7.19
N MET A 118 9.12 11.68 6.00
CA MET A 118 10.53 11.29 5.89
C MET A 118 11.45 12.50 6.04
N SER A 119 12.41 12.44 6.98
CA SER A 119 13.44 13.48 7.16
C SER A 119 14.22 13.77 5.87
N ALA A 120 14.36 12.78 5.00
CA ALA A 120 15.00 12.91 3.71
C ALA A 120 14.30 13.89 2.75
N TYR A 121 13.01 14.18 2.95
CA TYR A 121 12.27 15.12 2.09
C TYR A 121 12.22 16.54 2.66
N LEU A 122 12.65 16.77 3.91
CA LEU A 122 12.58 18.09 4.56
C LEU A 122 13.20 19.21 3.72
N PRO A 123 14.37 19.06 3.08
CA PRO A 123 14.91 20.11 2.23
C PRO A 123 14.04 20.42 0.99
N LEU A 124 13.37 19.41 0.43
CA LEU A 124 12.41 19.63 -0.65
C LEU A 124 11.16 20.34 -0.14
N LEU A 125 10.69 19.98 1.06
CA LEU A 125 9.54 20.63 1.71
C LEU A 125 9.82 22.11 1.98
N ILE A 126 11.00 22.44 2.48
CA ILE A 126 11.45 23.84 2.67
C ILE A 126 11.52 24.56 1.32
N THR A 127 12.12 23.93 0.30
CA THR A 127 12.19 24.51 -1.04
C THR A 127 10.80 24.74 -1.64
N ALA A 128 9.88 23.80 -1.48
CA ALA A 128 8.50 23.95 -1.93
C ALA A 128 7.77 25.10 -1.23
N SER A 129 8.08 25.34 0.06
CA SER A 129 7.46 26.41 0.85
C SER A 129 7.81 27.80 0.31
N VAL A 130 9.04 28.00 -0.15
CA VAL A 130 9.48 29.30 -0.72
C VAL A 130 9.23 29.41 -2.23
N SER A 131 8.85 28.31 -2.89
CA SER A 131 8.61 28.28 -4.34
C SER A 131 7.13 28.39 -4.71
N GLY A 132 6.25 28.66 -3.75
CA GLY A 132 4.82 28.90 -3.98
C GLY A 132 4.02 27.66 -4.37
N TYR A 133 4.44 26.45 -3.95
CA TYR A 133 3.62 25.25 -4.04
C TYR A 133 2.59 25.18 -2.92
N LYS A 134 1.38 24.72 -3.23
CA LYS A 134 0.53 24.12 -2.20
C LYS A 134 1.19 22.84 -1.71
N ARG A 135 1.22 22.61 -0.40
CA ARG A 135 1.98 21.52 0.24
C ARG A 135 1.08 20.65 1.06
N PHE A 136 1.08 19.38 0.70
CA PHE A 136 0.25 18.35 1.33
C PHE A 136 1.14 17.23 1.87
N LEU A 137 0.74 16.67 3.00
CA LEU A 137 1.27 15.43 3.53
C LEU A 137 0.37 14.27 3.07
N ASP A 138 0.93 13.16 2.63
CA ASP A 138 0.25 11.87 2.47
C ASP A 138 0.71 10.95 3.59
N LEU A 139 -0.12 10.78 4.63
CA LEU A 139 0.20 10.02 5.83
C LEU A 139 -0.40 8.62 5.74
N GLU A 140 0.49 7.60 5.72
CA GLU A 140 0.11 6.22 5.44
C GLU A 140 -0.01 5.36 6.68
N ASP A 141 0.93 5.54 7.61
CA ASP A 141 1.02 4.73 8.81
C ASP A 141 1.17 5.61 10.04
N GLY A 142 0.59 5.17 11.14
CA GLY A 142 0.81 5.77 12.45
C GLY A 142 2.25 5.56 12.91
N GLU A 143 2.77 6.53 13.65
CA GLU A 143 4.06 6.38 14.33
C GLU A 143 3.86 5.52 15.59
N VAL A 144 4.62 4.43 15.73
CA VAL A 144 4.63 3.65 16.96
C VAL A 144 5.50 4.39 17.98
N ALA A 145 4.86 5.05 18.93
CA ALA A 145 5.57 5.66 20.05
C ALA A 145 6.35 4.58 20.81
N GLY A 146 7.69 4.68 20.81
CA GLY A 146 8.56 3.80 21.59
C GLY A 146 9.38 2.76 20.80
N GLN A 147 9.19 2.57 19.50
CA GLN A 147 10.07 1.72 18.68
C GLN A 147 11.42 2.38 18.31
N GLU A 148 11.58 3.66 18.56
CA GLU A 148 12.85 4.34 18.31
C GLU A 148 13.87 4.04 19.41
N SER A 149 14.85 3.22 19.12
CA SER A 149 15.99 2.98 19.97
C SER A 149 16.88 4.22 20.05
N GLY A 150 16.71 5.05 21.09
CA GLY A 150 17.60 6.15 21.45
C GLY A 150 16.95 7.54 21.45
N LYS A 151 17.30 8.35 22.49
CA LYS A 151 16.77 9.71 22.71
C LYS A 151 16.97 10.65 21.51
N LEU A 152 18.09 10.52 20.78
CA LEU A 152 18.39 11.35 19.62
C LEU A 152 17.45 11.05 18.44
N LYS A 153 17.15 9.79 18.18
CA LYS A 153 16.21 9.39 17.13
C LYS A 153 14.79 9.88 17.44
N ALA A 154 14.36 9.70 18.69
CA ALA A 154 13.05 10.19 19.13
C ALA A 154 12.93 11.73 19.00
N LEU A 155 13.99 12.47 19.33
CA LEU A 155 14.03 13.93 19.13
C LEU A 155 13.95 14.29 17.65
N LEU A 156 14.72 13.62 16.79
CA LEU A 156 14.69 13.85 15.35
C LEU A 156 13.31 13.51 14.75
N GLY A 157 12.67 12.42 15.21
CA GLY A 157 11.32 12.05 14.84
C GLY A 157 10.31 13.15 15.17
N ARG A 158 10.28 13.59 16.45
CA ARG A 158 9.40 14.70 16.89
C ARG A 158 9.64 15.99 16.12
N THR A 159 10.89 16.35 15.88
CA THR A 159 11.23 17.54 15.10
C THR A 159 10.75 17.41 13.66
N THR A 160 10.91 16.24 13.04
CA THR A 160 10.43 15.96 11.69
C THR A 160 8.91 16.09 11.63
N THR A 161 8.18 15.46 12.55
CA THR A 161 6.72 15.56 12.66
C THR A 161 6.27 17.01 12.79
N TRP A 162 6.87 17.77 13.70
CA TRP A 162 6.56 19.19 13.91
C TRP A 162 6.82 20.02 12.64
N LEU A 163 7.93 19.78 11.92
CA LEU A 163 8.25 20.49 10.68
C LEU A 163 7.23 20.18 9.59
N TYR A 164 6.80 18.93 9.41
CA TYR A 164 5.76 18.59 8.44
C TYR A 164 4.43 19.26 8.79
N ASP A 165 4.01 19.17 10.04
CA ASP A 165 2.76 19.78 10.50
C ASP A 165 2.77 21.30 10.31
N ARG A 166 3.92 21.94 10.45
CA ARG A 166 4.08 23.38 10.24
C ARG A 166 4.20 23.78 8.76
N LEU A 167 4.86 22.97 7.95
CA LEU A 167 5.20 23.32 6.57
C LEU A 167 4.24 22.73 5.51
N CYS A 168 3.26 21.92 5.90
CA CYS A 168 2.16 21.44 5.04
C CYS A 168 0.82 22.07 5.45
N PRO A 169 0.65 23.39 5.36
CA PRO A 169 -0.57 24.07 5.84
C PRO A 169 -1.79 23.87 4.95
N ASP A 170 -1.60 23.33 3.74
CA ASP A 170 -2.67 23.22 2.74
C ASP A 170 -3.52 21.95 2.92
N GLY A 171 -3.03 20.96 3.70
CA GLY A 171 -3.81 19.78 4.07
C GLY A 171 -3.01 18.48 4.13
N ALA A 172 -3.71 17.40 4.52
CA ALA A 172 -3.15 16.05 4.51
C ALA A 172 -4.12 15.04 3.88
N LEU A 173 -3.56 14.14 3.07
CA LEU A 173 -4.19 12.89 2.69
C LEU A 173 -3.89 11.86 3.78
N LEU A 174 -4.86 11.07 4.16
CA LEU A 174 -4.73 10.08 5.23
C LEU A 174 -5.12 8.70 4.69
N ALA A 175 -4.33 7.68 5.01
CA ALA A 175 -4.69 6.31 4.65
C ALA A 175 -5.91 5.79 5.42
N CYS A 176 -6.17 6.32 6.61
CA CYS A 176 -7.39 6.04 7.40
C CYS A 176 -7.77 7.22 8.30
N SER A 177 -9.00 7.22 8.77
CA SER A 177 -9.57 8.31 9.56
C SER A 177 -8.85 8.54 10.90
N ALA A 178 -8.40 7.48 11.56
CA ALA A 178 -7.71 7.55 12.85
C ALA A 178 -6.38 8.35 12.78
N LEU A 179 -5.73 8.40 11.61
CA LEU A 179 -4.52 9.20 11.39
C LEU A 179 -4.75 10.71 11.56
N ALA A 180 -6.00 11.18 11.53
CA ALA A 180 -6.34 12.57 11.82
C ALA A 180 -5.92 13.00 13.22
N ASN A 181 -5.85 12.06 14.17
CA ASN A 181 -5.40 12.32 15.55
C ASN A 181 -3.87 12.37 15.67
N MET A 182 -3.14 11.97 14.63
CA MET A 182 -1.67 11.92 14.63
C MET A 182 -1.02 13.11 13.91
N THR A 183 -1.80 14.06 13.45
CA THR A 183 -1.34 15.29 12.80
C THR A 183 -2.20 16.48 13.15
N SER A 184 -1.59 17.66 13.28
CA SER A 184 -2.30 18.91 13.45
C SER A 184 -2.68 19.57 12.12
N ILE A 185 -2.27 18.98 10.98
CA ILE A 185 -2.58 19.52 9.65
C ILE A 185 -4.09 19.48 9.40
N ARG A 186 -4.64 20.58 8.92
CA ARG A 186 -6.04 20.70 8.47
C ARG A 186 -6.09 21.55 7.19
N PRO A 187 -7.01 21.26 6.25
CA PRO A 187 -7.99 20.15 6.27
C PRO A 187 -7.35 18.77 6.04
N VAL A 188 -8.12 17.69 6.27
CA VAL A 188 -7.71 16.32 5.98
C VAL A 188 -8.68 15.63 5.02
N HIS A 189 -8.20 14.68 4.24
CA HIS A 189 -9.00 13.85 3.34
C HIS A 189 -8.53 12.41 3.39
N CYS A 190 -9.43 11.44 3.65
CA CYS A 190 -9.07 10.03 3.59
C CYS A 190 -8.97 9.55 2.13
N TYR A 191 -7.82 8.99 1.77
CA TYR A 191 -7.57 8.38 0.47
C TYR A 191 -7.15 6.93 0.66
N TYR A 192 -8.10 6.00 0.54
CA TYR A 192 -7.87 4.57 0.74
C TYR A 192 -7.12 3.89 -0.42
N GLY A 193 -6.96 4.58 -1.54
CA GLY A 193 -6.39 4.10 -2.78
C GLY A 193 -7.32 4.35 -3.96
N SER A 194 -6.95 3.87 -5.12
CA SER A 194 -7.85 3.82 -6.28
C SER A 194 -7.81 2.43 -6.92
N THR A 195 -8.91 2.04 -7.54
CA THR A 195 -8.98 0.84 -8.35
C THR A 195 -8.27 1.02 -9.69
N SER A 196 -8.04 -0.07 -10.41
CA SER A 196 -7.61 -0.02 -11.81
C SER A 196 -8.78 0.36 -12.71
N THR A 197 -8.51 0.64 -13.96
CA THR A 197 -9.57 0.86 -14.97
C THR A 197 -10.08 -0.46 -15.57
N LYS A 198 -9.52 -1.60 -15.18
CA LYS A 198 -9.95 -2.91 -15.65
C LYS A 198 -11.19 -3.36 -14.87
N ALA A 199 -12.19 -3.82 -15.59
CA ALA A 199 -13.29 -4.56 -14.97
C ALA A 199 -12.85 -6.00 -14.71
N PHE A 200 -13.02 -6.46 -13.48
CA PHE A 200 -12.81 -7.84 -13.11
C PHE A 200 -14.16 -8.48 -12.78
N GLU A 201 -14.35 -9.70 -13.22
CA GLU A 201 -15.52 -10.49 -12.82
C GLU A 201 -15.30 -11.06 -11.42
N VAL A 202 -16.35 -11.13 -10.62
CA VAL A 202 -16.31 -11.83 -9.34
C VAL A 202 -16.05 -13.30 -9.58
N LYS A 203 -15.13 -13.88 -8.83
CA LYS A 203 -14.65 -15.24 -9.04
C LYS A 203 -15.77 -16.24 -8.69
N PRO A 204 -16.03 -17.23 -9.55
CA PRO A 204 -17.01 -18.25 -9.28
C PRO A 204 -16.64 -19.05 -8.03
N SER A 205 -17.67 -19.49 -7.34
CA SER A 205 -17.56 -20.30 -6.13
C SER A 205 -17.24 -21.78 -6.45
N THR A 206 -16.19 -22.06 -7.22
CA THR A 206 -15.77 -23.43 -7.53
C THR A 206 -14.88 -24.02 -6.43
N LEU A 207 -14.90 -25.35 -6.30
CA LEU A 207 -13.99 -26.08 -5.41
C LEU A 207 -12.75 -26.55 -6.17
N PRO A 208 -11.57 -26.58 -5.54
CA PRO A 208 -11.29 -26.10 -4.19
C PRO A 208 -11.34 -24.59 -4.07
N ARG A 209 -11.70 -24.06 -2.88
CA ARG A 209 -11.63 -22.62 -2.58
C ARG A 209 -10.17 -22.23 -2.46
N THR A 210 -9.71 -21.38 -3.33
CA THR A 210 -8.33 -20.90 -3.30
C THR A 210 -8.25 -19.59 -2.54
N VAL A 211 -7.50 -19.60 -1.44
CA VAL A 211 -7.36 -18.52 -0.48
C VAL A 211 -5.98 -17.91 -0.60
N LEU A 212 -5.90 -16.62 -0.91
CA LEU A 212 -4.65 -15.89 -1.15
C LEU A 212 -4.23 -15.06 0.07
N MET A 213 -3.00 -15.25 0.53
CA MET A 213 -2.29 -14.28 1.36
C MET A 213 -1.15 -13.66 0.55
N ALA A 214 -1.09 -12.32 0.48
CA ALA A 214 -0.11 -11.65 -0.37
C ALA A 214 0.50 -10.41 0.28
N GLY A 215 1.81 -10.22 0.11
CA GLY A 215 2.54 -9.02 0.54
C GLY A 215 3.66 -9.29 1.53
N THR A 216 3.74 -8.51 2.61
CA THR A 216 4.68 -8.77 3.70
C THR A 216 4.17 -9.94 4.54
N LEU A 217 5.03 -10.91 4.85
CA LEU A 217 4.70 -12.14 5.56
C LEU A 217 5.35 -12.11 6.95
N ASN A 218 4.77 -11.34 7.84
CA ASN A 218 5.24 -11.16 9.22
C ASN A 218 4.08 -11.34 10.21
N ALA A 219 4.38 -11.41 11.50
CA ALA A 219 3.37 -11.48 12.56
C ALA A 219 2.39 -10.28 12.53
N ASP A 220 2.90 -9.08 12.27
CA ASP A 220 2.09 -7.84 12.19
C ASP A 220 1.20 -7.74 10.93
N THR A 221 1.33 -8.67 10.01
CA THR A 221 0.47 -8.81 8.82
C THR A 221 -0.40 -10.06 8.86
N GLY A 222 -0.39 -10.81 9.97
CA GLY A 222 -1.24 -11.97 10.22
C GLY A 222 -0.72 -13.27 9.60
N ALA A 223 0.55 -13.34 9.17
CA ALA A 223 1.13 -14.56 8.62
C ALA A 223 1.19 -15.67 9.67
N ASP A 224 1.54 -15.33 10.92
CA ASP A 224 1.60 -16.31 12.01
C ASP A 224 0.20 -16.85 12.36
N LEU A 225 -0.82 -15.99 12.34
CA LEU A 225 -2.21 -16.42 12.53
C LEU A 225 -2.65 -17.41 11.44
N LEU A 226 -2.26 -17.19 10.18
CA LEU A 226 -2.53 -18.13 9.10
C LEU A 226 -1.80 -19.47 9.33
N ILE A 227 -0.53 -19.45 9.74
CA ILE A 227 0.27 -20.64 10.06
C ILE A 227 -0.42 -21.48 11.15
N GLU A 228 -0.81 -20.82 12.24
CA GLU A 228 -1.51 -21.49 13.36
C GLU A 228 -2.86 -22.06 12.94
N THR A 229 -3.60 -21.34 12.10
CA THR A 229 -4.89 -21.82 11.56
C THR A 229 -4.70 -23.05 10.67
N ILE A 230 -3.71 -23.06 9.78
CA ILE A 230 -3.43 -24.22 8.92
C ILE A 230 -3.02 -25.44 9.76
N ARG A 231 -2.19 -25.23 10.78
CA ARG A 231 -1.81 -26.30 11.72
C ARG A 231 -3.01 -26.87 12.45
N LEU A 232 -3.91 -26.01 12.97
CA LEU A 232 -5.15 -26.43 13.58
C LEU A 232 -6.01 -27.29 12.66
N LEU A 233 -6.21 -26.84 11.41
CA LEU A 233 -7.00 -27.57 10.40
C LEU A 233 -6.38 -28.93 10.03
N ARG A 234 -5.06 -29.07 10.08
CA ARG A 234 -4.35 -30.34 9.82
C ARG A 234 -4.40 -31.29 11.02
N GLN A 235 -4.40 -30.75 12.24
CA GLN A 235 -4.54 -31.53 13.48
C GLN A 235 -5.95 -32.06 13.69
N GLU A 236 -6.97 -31.30 13.28
CA GLU A 236 -8.39 -31.65 13.37
C GLU A 236 -9.00 -31.74 11.98
N PRO A 237 -8.73 -32.82 11.22
CA PRO A 237 -9.17 -32.96 9.86
C PRO A 237 -10.70 -32.94 9.76
N SER A 238 -11.22 -32.13 8.85
CA SER A 238 -12.65 -32.02 8.55
C SER A 238 -12.89 -32.12 7.05
N ASP A 239 -14.06 -32.63 6.66
CA ASP A 239 -14.36 -32.85 5.24
C ASP A 239 -14.36 -31.56 4.43
N TRP A 240 -14.80 -30.46 5.03
CA TRP A 240 -14.80 -29.15 4.36
C TRP A 240 -13.38 -28.60 4.14
N ALA A 241 -12.41 -28.89 5.04
CA ALA A 241 -11.03 -28.38 4.91
C ALA A 241 -10.29 -28.96 3.69
N ARG A 242 -10.72 -30.13 3.18
CA ARG A 242 -10.18 -30.70 1.93
C ARG A 242 -10.47 -29.84 0.71
N HIS A 243 -11.47 -29.00 0.79
CA HIS A 243 -11.90 -28.08 -0.26
C HIS A 243 -11.22 -26.72 -0.17
N LEU A 244 -10.20 -26.54 0.71
CA LEU A 244 -9.38 -25.34 0.80
C LEU A 244 -7.99 -25.58 0.17
N GLN A 245 -7.50 -24.56 -0.52
CA GLN A 245 -6.11 -24.44 -0.96
C GLN A 245 -5.61 -23.05 -0.62
N PHE A 246 -4.43 -22.97 -0.02
CA PHE A 246 -3.81 -21.68 0.28
C PHE A 246 -2.72 -21.37 -0.74
N GLU A 247 -2.75 -20.14 -1.24
CA GLU A 247 -1.70 -19.56 -2.09
C GLU A 247 -1.06 -18.41 -1.32
N VAL A 248 0.26 -18.46 -1.17
CA VAL A 248 1.00 -17.44 -0.41
C VAL A 248 2.08 -16.83 -1.29
N THR A 249 2.07 -15.50 -1.41
CA THR A 249 3.10 -14.78 -2.18
C THR A 249 3.60 -13.57 -1.39
N GLY A 250 4.91 -13.40 -1.37
CA GLY A 250 5.53 -12.28 -0.67
C GLY A 250 6.89 -12.57 -0.09
N LYS A 251 7.30 -11.77 0.87
CA LYS A 251 8.55 -11.88 1.63
C LYS A 251 8.31 -11.43 3.07
N GLY A 252 9.06 -11.96 4.00
CA GLY A 252 8.97 -11.60 5.42
C GLY A 252 9.54 -12.66 6.32
N ASP A 253 9.50 -12.41 7.62
CA ASP A 253 10.12 -13.27 8.62
C ASP A 253 9.41 -14.62 8.77
N SER A 254 8.10 -14.69 8.44
CA SER A 254 7.31 -15.92 8.51
C SER A 254 7.40 -16.78 7.22
N LEU A 255 8.19 -16.35 6.21
CA LEU A 255 8.28 -17.06 4.92
C LEU A 255 8.79 -18.49 5.08
N ASP A 256 9.85 -18.71 5.85
CA ASP A 256 10.45 -20.03 6.04
C ASP A 256 9.49 -21.00 6.74
N ALA A 257 8.71 -20.52 7.71
CA ALA A 257 7.69 -21.32 8.37
C ALA A 257 6.54 -21.70 7.43
N LEU A 258 6.14 -20.80 6.53
CA LEU A 258 5.14 -21.08 5.48
C LEU A 258 5.67 -22.09 4.45
N GLN A 259 6.95 -22.00 4.06
CA GLN A 259 7.59 -22.97 3.18
C GLN A 259 7.68 -24.35 3.82
N THR A 260 7.97 -24.41 5.13
CA THR A 260 7.94 -25.68 5.87
C THR A 260 6.55 -26.31 5.81
N LEU A 261 5.48 -25.53 6.09
CA LEU A 261 4.11 -26.02 5.96
C LEU A 261 3.74 -26.46 4.55
N ALA A 262 4.26 -25.81 3.52
CA ALA A 262 4.03 -26.20 2.12
C ALA A 262 4.70 -27.51 1.75
N ASN A 263 5.81 -27.85 2.39
CA ASN A 263 6.55 -29.10 2.18
C ASN A 263 6.04 -30.28 3.02
N GLU A 264 5.21 -30.02 4.03
CA GLU A 264 4.56 -31.04 4.84
C GLU A 264 3.32 -31.57 4.10
N ASP A 265 3.17 -32.90 4.03
CA ASP A 265 1.91 -33.49 3.59
C ASP A 265 0.78 -33.16 4.54
N GLY A 266 -0.32 -32.68 4.00
CA GLY A 266 -1.48 -32.38 4.84
C GLY A 266 -2.56 -31.58 4.11
N THR A 267 -3.74 -31.61 4.72
CA THR A 267 -4.92 -30.92 4.23
C THR A 267 -5.33 -29.84 5.23
N PRO A 268 -5.51 -28.59 4.81
CA PRO A 268 -5.49 -28.08 3.44
C PRO A 268 -4.09 -27.96 2.81
N ASN A 269 -4.06 -27.97 1.46
CA ASN A 269 -2.84 -27.78 0.68
C ASN A 269 -2.35 -26.32 0.75
N VAL A 270 -1.02 -26.12 0.78
CA VAL A 270 -0.39 -24.79 0.85
C VAL A 270 0.65 -24.68 -0.25
N ILE A 271 0.55 -23.63 -1.07
CA ILE A 271 1.50 -23.32 -2.13
C ILE A 271 2.16 -21.98 -1.81
N VAL A 272 3.48 -21.99 -1.67
CA VAL A 272 4.26 -20.77 -1.33
C VAL A 272 5.14 -20.38 -2.51
N HIS A 273 4.85 -19.22 -3.09
CA HIS A 273 5.56 -18.69 -4.28
C HIS A 273 6.76 -17.82 -3.93
N GLY A 274 6.87 -17.36 -2.67
CA GLY A 274 7.83 -16.34 -2.31
C GLY A 274 7.54 -15.01 -3.03
N ARG A 275 8.57 -14.23 -3.30
CA ARG A 275 8.43 -12.96 -4.03
C ARG A 275 8.19 -13.21 -5.52
N THR A 276 7.04 -12.82 -6.01
CA THR A 276 6.63 -12.92 -7.41
C THR A 276 6.95 -11.65 -8.20
N THR A 277 7.02 -11.77 -9.52
CA THR A 277 6.92 -10.64 -10.46
C THR A 277 5.46 -10.18 -10.56
N ASP A 278 5.23 -8.98 -11.12
CA ASP A 278 3.85 -8.48 -11.32
C ASP A 278 3.00 -9.42 -12.19
N ALA A 279 3.57 -10.05 -13.22
CA ALA A 279 2.87 -11.02 -14.05
C ALA A 279 2.50 -12.30 -13.28
N GLN A 280 3.46 -12.89 -12.56
CA GLN A 280 3.19 -14.05 -11.71
C GLN A 280 2.16 -13.77 -10.63
N TYR A 281 2.24 -12.58 -10.02
CA TYR A 281 1.25 -12.14 -9.03
C TYR A 281 -0.14 -12.01 -9.63
N ALA A 282 -0.27 -11.44 -10.82
CA ALA A 282 -1.55 -11.36 -11.53
C ALA A 282 -2.14 -12.74 -11.82
N ASP A 283 -1.30 -13.73 -12.19
CA ASP A 283 -1.74 -15.11 -12.42
C ASP A 283 -2.23 -15.77 -11.12
N VAL A 284 -1.52 -15.56 -9.99
CA VAL A 284 -1.96 -16.05 -8.67
C VAL A 284 -3.28 -15.39 -8.28
N LEU A 285 -3.39 -14.07 -8.40
CA LEU A 285 -4.60 -13.32 -8.07
C LEU A 285 -5.80 -13.78 -8.90
N ASN A 286 -5.58 -14.09 -10.19
CA ASN A 286 -6.64 -14.51 -11.09
C ASN A 286 -7.23 -15.88 -10.77
N ARG A 287 -6.47 -16.81 -10.19
CA ARG A 287 -6.97 -18.15 -9.85
C ARG A 287 -7.52 -18.26 -8.42
N CYS A 288 -7.32 -17.24 -7.58
CA CYS A 288 -7.85 -17.22 -6.22
C CYS A 288 -9.28 -16.69 -6.17
N SER A 289 -10.07 -17.18 -5.23
CA SER A 289 -11.46 -16.74 -4.98
C SER A 289 -11.61 -15.92 -3.70
N THR A 290 -10.66 -16.00 -2.78
CA THR A 290 -10.68 -15.29 -1.50
C THR A 290 -9.32 -14.65 -1.23
N GLY A 291 -9.31 -13.43 -0.70
CA GLY A 291 -8.11 -12.72 -0.28
C GLY A 291 -8.10 -12.44 1.22
N LEU A 292 -6.98 -12.75 1.88
CA LEU A 292 -6.76 -12.53 3.31
C LEU A 292 -6.03 -11.20 3.57
N ALA A 293 -6.64 -10.35 4.38
CA ALA A 293 -6.05 -9.10 4.87
C ALA A 293 -6.03 -9.11 6.41
N LEU A 294 -5.19 -9.95 6.98
CA LEU A 294 -5.17 -10.35 8.40
C LEU A 294 -4.17 -9.51 9.23
N LYS A 295 -4.41 -8.22 9.37
CA LYS A 295 -3.60 -7.43 10.28
C LYS A 295 -4.11 -7.63 11.73
N PRO A 296 -3.24 -7.92 12.72
CA PRO A 296 -3.72 -8.25 14.08
C PRO A 296 -4.57 -7.14 14.70
N VAL A 297 -5.72 -7.51 15.24
CA VAL A 297 -6.58 -6.61 16.04
C VAL A 297 -5.85 -6.21 17.32
N GLY A 298 -5.95 -4.94 17.73
CA GLY A 298 -5.32 -4.44 18.97
C GLY A 298 -3.80 -4.27 18.90
N GLY A 299 -3.18 -4.50 17.74
CA GLY A 299 -1.77 -4.20 17.53
C GLY A 299 -1.50 -2.69 17.50
N PRO A 300 -0.27 -2.25 17.72
CA PRO A 300 0.08 -0.83 17.87
C PRO A 300 -0.21 0.02 16.61
N LEU A 301 -0.38 -0.62 15.46
CA LEU A 301 -0.74 0.04 14.19
C LEU A 301 -2.11 -0.40 13.66
N ALA A 302 -2.89 -1.20 14.40
CA ALA A 302 -4.13 -1.76 13.89
C ALA A 302 -5.10 -0.68 13.39
N ASP A 303 -5.33 0.35 14.20
CA ASP A 303 -6.29 1.42 13.89
C ASP A 303 -5.69 2.56 13.07
N THR A 304 -4.36 2.66 12.99
CA THR A 304 -3.63 3.77 12.35
C THR A 304 -2.96 3.39 11.03
N THR A 305 -3.43 2.32 10.42
CA THR A 305 -2.99 1.87 9.09
C THR A 305 -4.17 1.26 8.34
N PHE A 306 -4.24 1.46 7.05
CA PHE A 306 -5.26 0.84 6.21
C PHE A 306 -4.67 -0.33 5.41
N PRO A 307 -5.24 -1.55 5.54
CA PRO A 307 -4.76 -2.69 4.77
C PRO A 307 -5.15 -2.57 3.30
N SER A 308 -4.32 -1.93 2.48
CA SER A 308 -4.60 -1.63 1.06
C SER A 308 -4.96 -2.86 0.22
N LYS A 309 -4.64 -4.07 0.70
CA LYS A 309 -5.02 -5.34 0.06
C LYS A 309 -6.53 -5.54 -0.01
N VAL A 310 -7.32 -4.96 0.89
CA VAL A 310 -8.78 -5.07 0.83
C VAL A 310 -9.34 -4.43 -0.45
N ILE A 311 -8.76 -3.31 -0.89
CA ILE A 311 -9.16 -2.66 -2.15
C ILE A 311 -8.78 -3.54 -3.34
N GLU A 312 -7.53 -4.02 -3.37
CA GLU A 312 -7.00 -4.84 -4.47
C GLU A 312 -7.76 -6.16 -4.62
N PHE A 313 -8.05 -6.85 -3.52
CA PHE A 313 -8.78 -8.11 -3.55
C PHE A 313 -10.23 -7.92 -3.97
N ALA A 314 -10.94 -6.97 -3.35
CA ALA A 314 -12.33 -6.68 -3.72
C ALA A 314 -12.46 -6.23 -5.18
N GLU A 315 -11.58 -5.33 -5.65
CA GLU A 315 -11.54 -4.91 -7.06
C GLU A 315 -11.37 -6.11 -8.00
N SER A 316 -10.45 -7.02 -7.64
CA SER A 316 -10.14 -8.21 -8.44
C SER A 316 -11.22 -9.30 -8.38
N GLY A 317 -12.35 -9.03 -7.73
CA GLY A 317 -13.49 -9.94 -7.61
C GLY A 317 -13.29 -11.08 -6.61
N LEU A 318 -12.33 -10.95 -5.69
CA LEU A 318 -12.15 -11.90 -4.60
C LEU A 318 -13.08 -11.55 -3.43
N LEU A 319 -13.58 -12.57 -2.73
CA LEU A 319 -14.13 -12.39 -1.40
C LEU A 319 -13.02 -11.88 -0.47
N VAL A 320 -13.25 -10.79 0.22
CA VAL A 320 -12.29 -10.27 1.21
C VAL A 320 -12.60 -10.87 2.58
N LEU A 321 -11.63 -11.54 3.18
CA LEU A 321 -11.63 -11.88 4.61
C LEU A 321 -10.59 -11.00 5.28
N SER A 322 -11.04 -10.06 6.10
CA SER A 322 -10.18 -9.07 6.75
C SER A 322 -10.38 -9.07 8.26
N THR A 323 -9.35 -8.71 9.00
CA THR A 323 -9.53 -8.27 10.37
C THR A 323 -10.37 -6.99 10.41
N ASP A 324 -11.21 -6.86 11.44
CA ASP A 324 -12.07 -5.69 11.64
C ASP A 324 -11.28 -4.56 12.30
N ILE A 325 -10.47 -3.89 11.53
CA ILE A 325 -9.58 -2.81 11.99
C ILE A 325 -9.73 -1.57 11.11
N SER A 326 -9.33 -0.43 11.67
CA SER A 326 -9.27 0.83 10.92
C SER A 326 -10.61 1.13 10.21
N ASP A 327 -10.55 1.64 9.00
CA ASP A 327 -11.73 2.00 8.19
C ASP A 327 -12.20 0.87 7.26
N VAL A 328 -11.74 -0.39 7.43
CA VAL A 328 -12.08 -1.49 6.50
C VAL A 328 -13.59 -1.68 6.40
N ARG A 329 -14.28 -1.71 7.55
CA ARG A 329 -15.75 -1.85 7.57
C ARG A 329 -16.47 -0.63 6.98
N SER A 330 -15.92 0.54 7.13
CA SER A 330 -16.46 1.77 6.52
C SER A 330 -16.37 1.75 4.99
N VAL A 331 -15.36 1.06 4.44
CA VAL A 331 -15.14 0.95 3.00
C VAL A 331 -15.93 -0.20 2.38
N LEU A 332 -15.92 -1.38 3.01
CA LEU A 332 -16.51 -2.60 2.44
C LEU A 332 -17.94 -2.90 2.93
N GLY A 333 -18.38 -2.29 4.05
CA GLY A 333 -19.70 -2.56 4.64
C GLY A 333 -19.89 -4.04 4.96
N ASP A 334 -20.95 -4.64 4.41
CA ASP A 334 -21.28 -6.07 4.46
C ASP A 334 -20.68 -6.87 3.28
N GLY A 335 -19.78 -6.26 2.53
CA GLY A 335 -19.08 -6.86 1.39
C GLY A 335 -17.76 -7.56 1.74
N ALA A 336 -17.54 -7.92 2.99
CA ALA A 336 -16.40 -8.70 3.46
C ALA A 336 -16.77 -9.56 4.66
N LEU A 337 -15.97 -10.60 4.90
CA LEU A 337 -16.00 -11.36 6.15
C LEU A 337 -15.01 -10.74 7.13
N TYR A 338 -15.44 -10.56 8.38
CA TYR A 338 -14.65 -9.83 9.39
C TYR A 338 -14.21 -10.74 10.53
N LEU A 339 -12.89 -10.81 10.73
CA LEU A 339 -12.27 -11.43 11.89
C LEU A 339 -12.11 -10.37 13.00
N THR A 340 -12.83 -10.54 14.11
CA THR A 340 -12.88 -9.57 15.21
C THR A 340 -11.83 -9.80 16.30
N ARG A 341 -11.08 -10.90 16.23
CA ARG A 341 -10.02 -11.27 17.18
C ARG A 341 -8.98 -12.17 16.53
N ASN A 342 -7.74 -12.08 17.03
CA ASN A 342 -6.60 -12.86 16.52
C ASN A 342 -6.66 -14.32 17.06
N ASP A 343 -7.61 -15.09 16.54
CA ASP A 343 -7.89 -16.45 17.04
C ASP A 343 -7.92 -17.42 15.83
N PRO A 344 -7.04 -18.43 15.78
CA PRO A 344 -6.99 -19.41 14.71
C PRO A 344 -8.32 -20.17 14.52
N LEU A 345 -9.03 -20.47 15.61
CA LEU A 345 -10.35 -21.13 15.54
C LEU A 345 -11.41 -20.22 14.93
N ALA A 346 -11.37 -18.92 15.25
CA ALA A 346 -12.29 -17.96 14.65
C ALA A 346 -12.01 -17.79 13.15
N LEU A 347 -10.74 -17.77 12.73
CA LEU A 347 -10.37 -17.76 11.31
C LEU A 347 -10.82 -19.06 10.61
N ALA A 348 -10.60 -20.23 11.24
CA ALA A 348 -11.05 -21.52 10.71
C ALA A 348 -12.58 -21.57 10.46
N ARG A 349 -13.39 -21.01 11.37
CA ARG A 349 -14.84 -20.91 11.20
C ARG A 349 -15.26 -20.04 10.02
N LEU A 350 -14.58 -18.90 9.80
CA LEU A 350 -14.83 -18.06 8.62
C LEU A 350 -14.42 -18.78 7.32
N LEU A 351 -13.33 -19.55 7.33
CA LEU A 351 -12.93 -20.39 6.20
C LEU A 351 -13.94 -21.52 5.95
N GLN A 352 -14.51 -22.10 6.99
CA GLN A 352 -15.60 -23.08 6.86
C GLN A 352 -16.83 -22.45 6.18
N THR A 353 -17.24 -21.26 6.59
CA THR A 353 -18.34 -20.52 5.95
C THR A 353 -18.08 -20.34 4.43
N ILE A 354 -16.84 -20.05 4.03
CA ILE A 354 -16.48 -19.88 2.61
C ILE A 354 -16.71 -21.16 1.81
N VAL A 355 -16.50 -22.32 2.40
CA VAL A 355 -16.73 -23.62 1.74
C VAL A 355 -18.19 -24.01 1.73
N GLU A 356 -18.87 -23.87 2.87
CA GLU A 356 -20.23 -24.40 3.08
C GLU A 356 -21.33 -23.46 2.57
N GLN A 357 -21.07 -22.15 2.45
CA GLN A 357 -22.05 -21.14 2.04
C GLN A 357 -21.63 -20.41 0.75
N PRO A 358 -21.52 -21.12 -0.38
CA PRO A 358 -20.96 -20.57 -1.62
C PRO A 358 -21.76 -19.40 -2.20
N GLU A 359 -23.07 -19.44 -2.15
CA GLU A 359 -23.92 -18.39 -2.72
C GLU A 359 -23.86 -17.11 -1.89
N GLU A 360 -23.88 -17.23 -0.56
CA GLU A 360 -23.78 -16.10 0.35
C GLU A 360 -22.42 -15.41 0.25
N THR A 361 -21.34 -16.19 0.18
CA THR A 361 -19.98 -15.67 0.04
C THR A 361 -19.76 -15.03 -1.34
N LEU A 362 -20.37 -15.54 -2.40
CA LEU A 362 -20.37 -14.91 -3.72
C LEU A 362 -21.11 -13.57 -3.69
N ALA A 363 -22.29 -13.54 -3.09
CA ALA A 363 -23.05 -12.30 -2.92
C ALA A 363 -22.28 -11.26 -2.08
N CYS A 364 -21.57 -11.71 -1.03
CA CYS A 364 -20.67 -10.87 -0.22
C CYS A 364 -19.55 -10.29 -1.07
N ALA A 365 -18.86 -11.09 -1.88
CA ALA A 365 -17.79 -10.62 -2.77
C ALA A 365 -18.29 -9.58 -3.78
N LEU A 366 -19.48 -9.79 -4.35
CA LEU A 366 -20.12 -8.82 -5.25
C LEU A 366 -20.37 -7.47 -4.56
N ARG A 367 -20.92 -7.49 -3.34
CA ARG A 367 -21.12 -6.25 -2.56
C ARG A 367 -19.80 -5.53 -2.26
N GLY A 368 -18.77 -6.28 -1.87
CA GLY A 368 -17.43 -5.72 -1.61
C GLY A 368 -16.82 -5.08 -2.85
N GLN A 369 -16.91 -5.73 -3.99
CA GLN A 369 -16.43 -5.17 -5.26
C GLN A 369 -17.19 -3.88 -5.61
N GLN A 370 -18.53 -3.88 -5.51
CA GLN A 370 -19.35 -2.70 -5.77
C GLN A 370 -19.02 -1.54 -4.84
N ALA A 371 -18.82 -1.81 -3.54
CA ALA A 371 -18.45 -0.80 -2.56
C ALA A 371 -17.11 -0.15 -2.88
N VAL A 372 -16.09 -0.95 -3.22
CA VAL A 372 -14.77 -0.45 -3.60
C VAL A 372 -14.81 0.33 -4.91
N ILE A 373 -15.49 -0.16 -5.93
CA ILE A 373 -15.65 0.58 -7.20
C ILE A 373 -16.39 1.90 -6.95
N ALA A 374 -17.44 1.90 -6.13
CA ALA A 374 -18.19 3.12 -5.84
C ALA A 374 -17.37 4.19 -5.13
N GLN A 375 -16.40 3.82 -4.29
CA GLN A 375 -15.57 4.77 -3.52
C GLN A 375 -14.22 5.07 -4.16
N CYS A 376 -13.58 4.03 -4.73
CA CYS A 376 -12.18 4.05 -5.14
C CYS A 376 -11.99 4.04 -6.67
N ALA A 377 -13.05 4.16 -7.48
CA ALA A 377 -12.90 4.30 -8.93
C ALA A 377 -11.95 5.48 -9.25
N PRO A 378 -10.99 5.32 -10.20
CA PRO A 378 -9.95 6.34 -10.45
C PRO A 378 -10.50 7.72 -10.72
N GLN A 379 -11.62 7.83 -11.45
CA GLN A 379 -12.28 9.09 -11.75
C GLN A 379 -12.81 9.74 -10.46
N ARG A 380 -13.47 8.96 -9.59
CA ARG A 380 -14.07 9.46 -8.35
C ARG A 380 -13.00 9.80 -7.31
N ALA A 381 -12.07 8.89 -7.06
CA ALA A 381 -10.98 9.10 -6.13
C ALA A 381 -10.08 10.26 -6.59
N GLY A 382 -9.77 10.32 -7.89
CA GLY A 382 -8.99 11.40 -8.47
C GLY A 382 -9.69 12.77 -8.37
N GLN A 383 -11.00 12.81 -8.64
CA GLN A 383 -11.81 14.02 -8.52
C GLN A 383 -11.87 14.53 -7.08
N ALA A 384 -12.06 13.63 -6.11
CA ALA A 384 -12.09 13.99 -4.69
C ALA A 384 -10.74 14.59 -4.25
N VAL A 385 -9.63 13.94 -4.57
CA VAL A 385 -8.28 14.44 -4.26
C VAL A 385 -7.97 15.74 -5.03
N PHE A 386 -8.36 15.84 -6.30
CA PHE A 386 -8.18 17.06 -7.09
C PHE A 386 -8.91 18.25 -6.45
N SER A 387 -10.18 18.06 -6.09
CA SER A 387 -11.00 19.09 -5.44
C SER A 387 -10.44 19.47 -4.07
N PHE A 388 -9.93 18.50 -3.33
CA PHE A 388 -9.25 18.75 -2.05
C PHE A 388 -7.99 19.61 -2.22
N ILE A 389 -7.17 19.35 -3.24
CA ILE A 389 -5.92 20.08 -3.50
C ILE A 389 -6.18 21.49 -4.04
N PHE A 390 -7.09 21.63 -5.00
CA PHE A 390 -7.23 22.90 -5.74
C PHE A 390 -8.49 23.71 -5.40
N GLY A 391 -9.44 23.12 -4.68
CA GLY A 391 -10.72 23.74 -4.37
C GLY A 391 -11.59 23.92 -5.61
N GLY A 392 -12.74 23.23 -5.69
CA GLY A 392 -13.66 23.32 -6.80
C GLY A 392 -13.55 22.16 -7.81
N GLN A 393 -14.56 22.07 -8.69
CA GLN A 393 -14.54 21.13 -9.83
C GLN A 393 -13.46 21.55 -10.84
N PRO A 394 -12.83 20.58 -11.52
CA PRO A 394 -11.81 20.83 -12.53
C PRO A 394 -12.34 21.60 -13.75
#